data_935a58fb7ccfc4ca4c250ab4b6aaaece
#
_entry.id   935a58fb7ccfc4ca4c250ab4b6aaaece
#
_cell.length_a   1.000
_cell.length_b   1.000
_cell.length_c   1.000
_cell.angle_alpha   90.00
_cell.angle_beta   90.00
_cell.angle_gamma   90.00
#
_symmetry.space_group_name_H-M   'P 1'
#
loop_
_entity.id
_entity.type
_entity.pdbx_description
1 polymer ?
#
loop_
_entity_poly.entity_id
_entity_poly.type
_entity_poly.pdbx_seq_one_letter_code
_entity_poly.pdbx_strand_id
1 'polypeptide(L)'
;MKINPTYNTKEAAIALYNSPLMDLMYQAATIHREYHNPNEVQMSTLISIKTGGCPEDCSYCPQSMKYHTDLEVQPLMKVDEVVGLAKNAKASGSSRVCMGAAWRNVRDNRDFDKVVEMVQEINGMGMEVCATLGMLDAAQAERLKNAGLYAYNHNLDSSQEFYKDIISTRQYQERIDTIKNAREAGISVCSGGIIGMGETAEDRIGMLMTYVHMEQPPESIPINALVAVEGTPLQDQNPVLVWDMVRMIATSRIMFPESIIRLSAGRTEMSDEAQALCFFAGASSIFAGDKLLTTPNPEYNADVALFKTLGLTAKSPFQDGVQPETKYDEKVEKAKQARADRAAKVANAQPKSADFEPRKVSVK
;
A
#
# COMPACT_ATOMS: atom_id res chain seq x y z
N MET A 1 15.46 -10.59 -8.48
CA MET A 1 14.72 -11.30 -7.39
C MET A 1 14.73 -12.78 -7.69
N LYS A 2 15.05 -13.62 -6.70
CA LYS A 2 15.08 -15.08 -6.84
C LYS A 2 13.71 -15.69 -6.56
N ILE A 3 13.39 -16.72 -7.32
CA ILE A 3 12.30 -17.65 -7.07
C ILE A 3 12.95 -18.94 -6.57
N ASN A 4 12.37 -19.57 -5.57
CA ASN A 4 12.85 -20.89 -5.14
C ASN A 4 12.49 -21.94 -6.23
N PRO A 5 13.48 -22.50 -6.93
CA PRO A 5 13.22 -23.39 -8.06
C PRO A 5 12.51 -24.69 -7.69
N THR A 6 12.57 -25.08 -6.41
CA THR A 6 11.87 -26.29 -5.91
C THR A 6 10.35 -26.16 -6.01
N TYR A 7 9.82 -24.92 -5.97
CA TYR A 7 8.37 -24.64 -5.92
C TYR A 7 7.90 -23.85 -7.15
N ASN A 8 8.48 -24.17 -8.32
CA ASN A 8 8.13 -23.52 -9.58
C ASN A 8 6.96 -24.19 -10.33
N THR A 9 6.37 -25.26 -9.77
CA THR A 9 5.15 -25.90 -10.29
C THR A 9 4.01 -25.75 -9.29
N LYS A 10 2.76 -25.73 -9.80
CA LYS A 10 1.56 -25.59 -8.96
C LYS A 10 1.43 -26.72 -7.95
N GLU A 11 1.75 -27.97 -8.37
CA GLU A 11 1.69 -29.16 -7.51
C GLU A 11 2.69 -29.07 -6.36
N ALA A 12 3.94 -28.67 -6.63
CA ALA A 12 4.95 -28.51 -5.59
C ALA A 12 4.59 -27.37 -4.61
N ALA A 13 4.07 -26.25 -5.11
CA ALA A 13 3.63 -25.12 -4.30
C ALA A 13 2.40 -25.47 -3.42
N ILE A 14 1.44 -26.24 -3.95
CA ILE A 14 0.30 -26.74 -3.17
C ILE A 14 0.78 -27.74 -2.10
N ALA A 15 1.71 -28.64 -2.42
CA ALA A 15 2.28 -29.57 -1.46
C ALA A 15 3.00 -28.83 -0.32
N LEU A 16 3.77 -27.79 -0.66
CA LEU A 16 4.38 -26.89 0.32
C LEU A 16 3.34 -26.23 1.22
N TYR A 17 2.32 -25.59 0.62
CA TYR A 17 1.26 -24.92 1.35
C TYR A 17 0.54 -25.85 2.34
N ASN A 18 0.30 -27.10 1.96
CA ASN A 18 -0.39 -28.11 2.77
C ASN A 18 0.54 -28.89 3.72
N SER A 19 1.84 -28.60 3.75
CA SER A 19 2.76 -29.26 4.69
C SER A 19 2.41 -28.97 6.15
N PRO A 20 2.89 -29.78 7.12
CA PRO A 20 2.69 -29.51 8.55
C PRO A 20 3.12 -28.08 8.88
N LEU A 21 2.25 -27.32 9.58
CA LEU A 21 2.47 -25.88 9.78
C LEU A 21 3.78 -25.59 10.52
N MET A 22 4.15 -26.42 11.50
CA MET A 22 5.40 -26.21 12.26
C MET A 22 6.64 -26.39 11.38
N ASP A 23 6.63 -27.37 10.46
CA ASP A 23 7.72 -27.61 9.51
C ASP A 23 7.80 -26.46 8.48
N LEU A 24 6.65 -26.01 7.99
CA LEU A 24 6.52 -24.87 7.07
C LEU A 24 7.10 -23.58 7.71
N MET A 25 6.73 -23.30 8.95
CA MET A 25 7.23 -22.14 9.70
C MET A 25 8.74 -22.22 9.95
N TYR A 26 9.25 -23.39 10.33
CA TYR A 26 10.69 -23.58 10.54
C TYR A 26 11.48 -23.36 9.25
N GLN A 27 11.02 -23.93 8.14
CA GLN A 27 11.64 -23.71 6.83
C GLN A 27 11.61 -22.24 6.42
N ALA A 28 10.46 -21.57 6.58
CA ALA A 28 10.31 -20.15 6.28
C ALA A 28 11.24 -19.27 7.13
N ALA A 29 11.33 -19.55 8.44
CA ALA A 29 12.21 -18.84 9.36
C ALA A 29 13.69 -19.04 9.01
N THR A 30 14.08 -20.21 8.52
CA THR A 30 15.45 -20.50 8.07
C THR A 30 15.77 -19.67 6.83
N ILE A 31 14.92 -19.70 5.81
CA ILE A 31 15.07 -18.91 4.58
C ILE A 31 15.05 -17.41 4.88
N HIS A 32 14.17 -16.96 5.79
CA HIS A 32 14.14 -15.55 6.16
C HIS A 32 15.48 -15.08 6.71
N ARG A 33 16.14 -15.86 7.57
CA ARG A 33 17.45 -15.52 8.15
C ARG A 33 18.62 -15.60 7.15
N GLU A 34 18.46 -16.37 6.09
CA GLU A 34 19.45 -16.48 5.03
C GLU A 34 19.48 -15.22 4.13
N TYR A 35 18.29 -14.67 3.83
CA TYR A 35 18.13 -13.59 2.86
C TYR A 35 17.87 -12.21 3.47
N HIS A 36 17.45 -12.14 4.73
CA HIS A 36 17.09 -10.89 5.44
C HIS A 36 17.63 -10.88 6.86
N ASN A 37 17.80 -9.67 7.40
CA ASN A 37 17.92 -9.53 8.85
C ASN A 37 16.54 -9.77 9.49
N PRO A 38 16.35 -10.88 10.25
CA PRO A 38 15.03 -11.25 10.76
C PRO A 38 14.52 -10.30 11.85
N ASN A 39 15.39 -9.44 12.39
CA ASN A 39 15.04 -8.47 13.41
C ASN A 39 14.74 -7.09 12.85
N GLU A 40 14.82 -6.90 11.53
CA GLU A 40 14.46 -5.64 10.88
C GLU A 40 13.11 -5.75 10.17
N VAL A 41 12.21 -4.82 10.48
CA VAL A 41 10.88 -4.75 9.88
C VAL A 41 10.67 -3.38 9.24
N GLN A 42 10.31 -3.37 7.96
CA GLN A 42 9.98 -2.13 7.26
C GLN A 42 8.65 -1.58 7.76
N MET A 43 8.66 -0.36 8.28
CA MET A 43 7.48 0.38 8.68
C MET A 43 7.04 1.33 7.57
N SER A 44 5.80 1.19 7.12
CA SER A 44 5.20 2.02 6.06
C SER A 44 3.95 2.71 6.60
N THR A 45 3.79 4.00 6.36
CA THR A 45 2.52 4.71 6.64
C THR A 45 1.70 4.82 5.38
N LEU A 46 0.42 4.46 5.46
CA LEU A 46 -0.51 4.53 4.34
C LEU A 46 -1.38 5.78 4.44
N ILE A 47 -1.36 6.62 3.40
CA ILE A 47 -2.15 7.85 3.30
C ILE A 47 -3.18 7.69 2.19
N SER A 48 -4.49 7.75 2.53
CA SER A 48 -5.56 7.84 1.54
C SER A 48 -5.63 9.26 0.99
N ILE A 49 -4.92 9.52 -0.11
CA ILE A 49 -4.87 10.86 -0.71
C ILE A 49 -6.15 11.23 -1.45
N LYS A 50 -6.98 10.24 -1.83
CA LYS A 50 -8.32 10.41 -2.38
C LYS A 50 -9.16 9.19 -1.99
N THR A 51 -10.25 9.41 -1.26
CA THR A 51 -11.07 8.36 -0.67
C THR A 51 -12.44 8.27 -1.35
N GLY A 52 -12.90 7.04 -1.63
CA GLY A 52 -14.24 6.75 -2.13
C GLY A 52 -14.52 7.19 -3.58
N GLY A 53 -15.70 6.83 -4.08
CA GLY A 53 -16.14 7.15 -5.44
C GLY A 53 -15.32 6.44 -6.55
N CYS A 54 -14.75 5.28 -6.25
CA CYS A 54 -14.08 4.44 -7.25
C CYS A 54 -15.13 3.77 -8.14
N PRO A 55 -15.00 3.80 -9.49
CA PRO A 55 -15.97 3.19 -10.40
C PRO A 55 -15.87 1.66 -10.49
N GLU A 56 -14.86 1.04 -9.86
CA GLU A 56 -14.69 -0.41 -9.82
C GLU A 56 -15.67 -1.07 -8.84
N ASP A 57 -15.91 -2.37 -9.03
CA ASP A 57 -16.84 -3.18 -8.24
C ASP A 57 -16.15 -4.26 -7.39
N CYS A 58 -14.90 -4.03 -6.98
CA CYS A 58 -14.18 -4.98 -6.13
C CYS A 58 -15.02 -5.33 -4.89
N SER A 59 -15.44 -6.59 -4.75
CA SER A 59 -16.44 -7.05 -3.77
C SER A 59 -16.06 -6.82 -2.30
N TYR A 60 -14.79 -6.64 -2.01
CA TYR A 60 -14.24 -6.36 -0.69
C TYR A 60 -14.09 -4.86 -0.37
N CYS A 61 -14.26 -3.98 -1.38
CA CYS A 61 -13.75 -2.60 -1.28
C CYS A 61 -14.85 -1.59 -0.97
N PRO A 62 -14.84 -0.94 0.22
CA PRO A 62 -15.85 0.07 0.57
C PRO A 62 -15.69 1.38 -0.21
N GLN A 63 -14.60 1.57 -0.97
CA GLN A 63 -14.39 2.76 -1.80
C GLN A 63 -15.16 2.73 -3.12
N SER A 64 -15.78 1.60 -3.46
CA SER A 64 -16.58 1.42 -4.68
C SER A 64 -17.83 2.29 -4.65
N MET A 65 -18.10 3.00 -5.74
CA MET A 65 -19.38 3.72 -5.91
C MET A 65 -20.55 2.78 -6.24
N LYS A 66 -20.30 1.48 -6.38
CA LYS A 66 -21.32 0.47 -6.65
C LYS A 66 -21.99 -0.03 -5.36
N TYR A 67 -21.39 0.24 -4.19
CA TYR A 67 -21.86 -0.24 -2.90
C TYR A 67 -22.29 0.92 -2.00
N HIS A 68 -23.18 0.63 -1.06
CA HIS A 68 -23.65 1.58 -0.07
C HIS A 68 -22.95 1.31 1.26
N THR A 69 -21.86 2.00 1.48
CA THR A 69 -21.07 1.93 2.71
C THR A 69 -21.07 3.30 3.39
N ASP A 70 -20.79 3.34 4.70
CA ASP A 70 -20.70 4.60 5.46
C ASP A 70 -19.43 5.42 5.16
N LEU A 71 -18.71 5.05 4.11
CA LEU A 71 -17.48 5.73 3.73
C LEU A 71 -17.77 7.11 3.10
N GLU A 72 -17.32 8.16 3.76
CA GLU A 72 -17.39 9.51 3.22
C GLU A 72 -16.44 9.68 2.02
N VAL A 73 -16.99 10.17 0.91
CA VAL A 73 -16.18 10.45 -0.29
C VAL A 73 -15.41 11.75 -0.11
N GLN A 74 -14.10 11.68 -0.21
CA GLN A 74 -13.19 12.82 -0.07
C GLN A 74 -12.46 13.08 -1.39
N PRO A 75 -12.33 14.34 -1.82
CA PRO A 75 -11.57 14.72 -3.00
C PRO A 75 -10.07 14.48 -2.79
N LEU A 76 -9.27 14.63 -3.85
CA LEU A 76 -7.82 14.58 -3.74
C LEU A 76 -7.31 15.63 -2.74
N MET A 77 -6.53 15.19 -1.77
CA MET A 77 -5.91 16.04 -0.76
C MET A 77 -4.98 17.09 -1.39
N LYS A 78 -4.77 18.18 -0.69
CA LYS A 78 -3.76 19.17 -1.09
C LYS A 78 -2.35 18.63 -0.83
N VAL A 79 -1.41 19.06 -1.67
CA VAL A 79 0.01 18.65 -1.54
C VAL A 79 0.55 18.93 -0.14
N ASP A 80 0.31 20.13 0.39
CA ASP A 80 0.81 20.53 1.71
C ASP A 80 0.26 19.67 2.86
N GLU A 81 -0.99 19.21 2.75
CA GLU A 81 -1.61 18.29 3.71
C GLU A 81 -0.91 16.93 3.71
N VAL A 82 -0.68 16.37 2.51
CA VAL A 82 0.01 15.07 2.36
C VAL A 82 1.46 15.16 2.82
N VAL A 83 2.15 16.27 2.50
CA VAL A 83 3.51 16.56 2.97
C VAL A 83 3.57 16.65 4.50
N GLY A 84 2.56 17.28 5.12
CA GLY A 84 2.45 17.33 6.58
C GLY A 84 2.30 15.94 7.20
N LEU A 85 1.43 15.09 6.65
CA LEU A 85 1.26 13.71 7.10
C LEU A 85 2.52 12.87 6.91
N ALA A 86 3.24 13.07 5.79
CA ALA A 86 4.50 12.37 5.53
C ALA A 86 5.60 12.77 6.54
N LYS A 87 5.68 14.06 6.94
CA LYS A 87 6.59 14.51 8.01
C LYS A 87 6.27 13.84 9.35
N ASN A 88 4.99 13.73 9.70
CA ASN A 88 4.56 13.03 10.91
C ASN A 88 4.93 11.54 10.85
N ALA A 89 4.67 10.87 9.73
CA ALA A 89 5.04 9.48 9.51
C ALA A 89 6.56 9.26 9.68
N LYS A 90 7.39 10.16 9.12
CA LYS A 90 8.85 10.12 9.29
C LYS A 90 9.25 10.28 10.76
N ALA A 91 8.67 11.26 11.46
CA ALA A 91 8.94 11.50 12.87
C ALA A 91 8.53 10.31 13.75
N SER A 92 7.51 9.56 13.34
CA SER A 92 7.07 8.33 13.98
C SER A 92 7.89 7.08 13.59
N GLY A 93 8.95 7.20 12.78
CA GLY A 93 9.86 6.11 12.44
C GLY A 93 9.49 5.31 11.19
N SER A 94 8.47 5.72 10.43
CA SER A 94 8.19 5.11 9.12
C SER A 94 9.28 5.46 8.11
N SER A 95 9.81 4.44 7.43
CA SER A 95 10.79 4.60 6.35
C SER A 95 10.14 4.80 4.98
N ARG A 96 8.84 4.47 4.86
CA ARG A 96 8.07 4.54 3.61
C ARG A 96 6.71 5.21 3.82
N VAL A 97 6.31 6.04 2.87
CA VAL A 97 4.94 6.52 2.72
C VAL A 97 4.31 5.83 1.52
N CYS A 98 3.13 5.23 1.72
CA CYS A 98 2.31 4.67 0.66
C CYS A 98 1.11 5.58 0.43
N MET A 99 0.94 6.11 -0.78
CA MET A 99 -0.19 6.97 -1.15
C MET A 99 -1.23 6.18 -1.93
N GLY A 100 -2.47 6.12 -1.43
CA GLY A 100 -3.58 5.45 -2.10
C GLY A 100 -4.61 6.45 -2.64
N ALA A 101 -5.03 6.30 -3.90
CA ALA A 101 -6.15 7.03 -4.47
C ALA A 101 -7.22 6.07 -5.02
N ALA A 102 -8.48 6.30 -4.68
CA ALA A 102 -9.62 5.52 -5.18
C ALA A 102 -9.91 5.85 -6.64
N TRP A 103 -9.01 5.45 -7.54
CA TRP A 103 -9.11 5.58 -8.99
C TRP A 103 -9.12 4.22 -9.68
N ARG A 104 -9.85 4.10 -10.79
CA ARG A 104 -9.71 2.96 -11.71
C ARG A 104 -8.33 3.00 -12.39
N ASN A 105 -7.98 4.18 -12.92
CA ASN A 105 -6.74 4.43 -13.63
C ASN A 105 -6.29 5.87 -13.45
N VAL A 106 -5.01 6.10 -13.62
CA VAL A 106 -4.43 7.43 -13.69
C VAL A 106 -4.94 8.14 -14.94
N ARG A 107 -5.13 9.47 -14.87
CA ARG A 107 -5.48 10.34 -16.00
C ARG A 107 -4.50 11.51 -16.04
N ASP A 108 -4.05 11.88 -17.23
CA ASP A 108 -3.15 13.02 -17.43
C ASP A 108 -3.90 14.34 -17.25
N ASN A 109 -4.04 14.74 -16.01
CA ASN A 109 -4.74 15.95 -15.59
C ASN A 109 -4.04 16.62 -14.40
N ARG A 110 -4.60 17.74 -13.94
CA ARG A 110 -4.06 18.50 -12.79
C ARG A 110 -3.97 17.70 -11.48
N ASP A 111 -4.79 16.69 -11.29
CA ASP A 111 -4.75 15.86 -10.08
C ASP A 111 -3.56 14.91 -10.13
N PHE A 112 -3.22 14.37 -11.30
CA PHE A 112 -1.99 13.61 -11.48
C PHE A 112 -0.74 14.49 -11.31
N ASP A 113 -0.76 15.75 -11.80
CA ASP A 113 0.33 16.71 -11.57
C ASP A 113 0.58 16.93 -10.07
N LYS A 114 -0.49 17.04 -9.24
CA LYS A 114 -0.36 17.12 -7.78
C LYS A 114 0.24 15.85 -7.16
N VAL A 115 -0.15 14.66 -7.66
CA VAL A 115 0.40 13.40 -7.15
C VAL A 115 1.89 13.31 -7.49
N VAL A 116 2.30 13.68 -8.70
CA VAL A 116 3.73 13.75 -9.09
C VAL A 116 4.49 14.68 -8.15
N GLU A 117 3.92 15.84 -7.81
CA GLU A 117 4.51 16.77 -6.85
C GLU A 117 4.59 16.18 -5.43
N MET A 118 3.55 15.48 -4.95
CA MET A 118 3.58 14.78 -3.66
C MET A 118 4.74 13.77 -3.60
N VAL A 119 4.96 13.01 -4.69
CA VAL A 119 6.08 12.08 -4.80
C VAL A 119 7.41 12.80 -4.67
N GLN A 120 7.62 13.91 -5.41
CA GLN A 120 8.86 14.69 -5.34
C GLN A 120 9.13 15.22 -3.93
N GLU A 121 8.13 15.81 -3.28
CA GLU A 121 8.27 16.38 -1.94
C GLU A 121 8.60 15.32 -0.89
N ILE A 122 7.94 14.15 -0.93
CA ILE A 122 8.18 13.07 0.04
C ILE A 122 9.55 12.39 -0.22
N ASN A 123 9.89 12.14 -1.50
CA ASN A 123 11.21 11.64 -1.85
C ASN A 123 12.32 12.60 -1.37
N GLY A 124 12.13 13.92 -1.55
CA GLY A 124 13.04 14.95 -1.07
C GLY A 124 13.27 14.97 0.45
N MET A 125 12.38 14.34 1.23
CA MET A 125 12.56 14.13 2.66
C MET A 125 13.46 12.93 3.00
N GLY A 126 13.94 12.16 2.00
CA GLY A 126 14.70 10.93 2.22
C GLY A 126 13.82 9.75 2.68
N MET A 127 12.56 9.72 2.25
CA MET A 127 11.63 8.61 2.49
C MET A 127 11.35 7.85 1.18
N GLU A 128 11.17 6.56 1.28
CA GLU A 128 10.62 5.79 0.16
C GLU A 128 9.17 6.20 -0.11
N VAL A 129 8.83 6.39 -1.37
CA VAL A 129 7.45 6.67 -1.78
C VAL A 129 6.89 5.48 -2.55
N CYS A 130 5.76 4.96 -2.09
CA CYS A 130 4.96 3.97 -2.79
C CYS A 130 3.62 4.59 -3.19
N ALA A 131 3.10 4.23 -4.36
CA ALA A 131 1.81 4.73 -4.83
C ALA A 131 0.89 3.60 -5.28
N THR A 132 -0.43 3.75 -5.00
CA THR A 132 -1.53 2.89 -5.44
C THR A 132 -2.58 3.77 -6.08
N LEU A 133 -2.49 3.97 -7.40
CA LEU A 133 -3.31 4.95 -8.13
C LEU A 133 -4.26 4.30 -9.16
N GLY A 134 -4.47 3.00 -9.04
CA GLY A 134 -5.15 2.21 -10.07
C GLY A 134 -4.21 1.83 -11.21
N MET A 135 -4.75 1.65 -12.42
CA MET A 135 -3.95 1.32 -13.60
C MET A 135 -3.17 2.54 -14.09
N LEU A 136 -1.98 2.30 -14.64
CA LEU A 136 -1.18 3.34 -15.28
C LEU A 136 -0.53 2.79 -16.56
N ASP A 137 -0.33 3.67 -17.53
CA ASP A 137 0.40 3.38 -18.74
C ASP A 137 1.92 3.63 -18.59
N ALA A 138 2.69 3.30 -19.62
CA ALA A 138 4.13 3.42 -19.61
C ALA A 138 4.62 4.88 -19.41
N ALA A 139 3.95 5.86 -20.04
CA ALA A 139 4.33 7.28 -19.93
C ALA A 139 4.07 7.82 -18.52
N GLN A 140 2.95 7.40 -17.89
CA GLN A 140 2.61 7.76 -16.53
C GLN A 140 3.58 7.10 -15.52
N ALA A 141 3.96 5.84 -15.77
CA ALA A 141 4.96 5.13 -14.97
C ALA A 141 6.32 5.84 -15.06
N GLU A 142 6.78 6.18 -16.24
CA GLU A 142 8.02 6.93 -16.43
C GLU A 142 7.99 8.28 -15.72
N ARG A 143 6.87 9.01 -15.80
CA ARG A 143 6.72 10.30 -15.12
C ARG A 143 6.79 10.17 -13.60
N LEU A 144 6.18 9.14 -13.02
CA LEU A 144 6.27 8.84 -11.58
C LEU A 144 7.69 8.43 -11.19
N LYS A 145 8.39 7.62 -12.00
CA LYS A 145 9.80 7.28 -11.80
C LYS A 145 10.68 8.53 -11.77
N ASN A 146 10.49 9.42 -12.74
CA ASN A 146 11.22 10.67 -12.83
C ASN A 146 10.93 11.63 -11.65
N ALA A 147 9.79 11.48 -10.97
CA ALA A 147 9.46 12.18 -9.73
C ALA A 147 10.14 11.58 -8.48
N GLY A 148 10.82 10.44 -8.61
CA GLY A 148 11.46 9.75 -7.50
C GLY A 148 10.58 8.70 -6.84
N LEU A 149 9.53 8.17 -7.52
CA LEU A 149 8.74 7.08 -7.01
C LEU A 149 9.61 5.83 -6.85
N TYR A 150 9.65 5.29 -5.63
CA TYR A 150 10.42 4.09 -5.31
C TYR A 150 9.66 2.81 -5.68
N ALA A 151 8.37 2.72 -5.32
CA ALA A 151 7.55 1.53 -5.54
C ALA A 151 6.16 1.87 -6.06
N TYR A 152 5.57 0.96 -6.84
CA TYR A 152 4.17 1.01 -7.23
C TYR A 152 3.43 -0.21 -6.72
N ASN A 153 2.36 0.01 -5.96
CA ASN A 153 1.51 -1.07 -5.47
C ASN A 153 0.35 -1.30 -6.44
N HIS A 154 0.27 -2.54 -6.94
CA HIS A 154 -0.85 -2.98 -7.74
C HIS A 154 -1.10 -4.48 -7.50
N ASN A 155 -1.99 -4.78 -6.55
CA ASN A 155 -2.26 -6.14 -6.14
C ASN A 155 -2.97 -6.94 -7.24
N LEU A 156 -2.68 -8.24 -7.32
CA LEU A 156 -3.48 -9.19 -8.10
C LEU A 156 -4.78 -9.57 -7.37
N ASP A 157 -4.80 -9.39 -6.07
CA ASP A 157 -5.85 -9.69 -5.10
C ASP A 157 -6.09 -11.19 -4.91
N SER A 158 -6.15 -12.02 -5.96
CA SER A 158 -6.34 -13.46 -5.91
C SER A 158 -5.77 -14.16 -7.15
N SER A 159 -6.10 -15.45 -7.37
CA SER A 159 -5.81 -16.16 -8.63
C SER A 159 -6.58 -15.56 -9.80
N GLN A 160 -6.11 -15.86 -11.03
CA GLN A 160 -6.83 -15.48 -12.24
C GLN A 160 -8.21 -16.17 -12.32
N GLU A 161 -8.31 -17.40 -11.83
CA GLU A 161 -9.53 -18.20 -11.82
C GLU A 161 -10.60 -17.58 -10.91
N PHE A 162 -10.24 -17.21 -9.68
CA PHE A 162 -11.15 -16.66 -8.69
C PHE A 162 -11.42 -15.14 -8.90
N TYR A 163 -10.54 -14.45 -9.60
CA TYR A 163 -10.62 -12.99 -9.78
C TYR A 163 -11.96 -12.49 -10.33
N LYS A 164 -12.53 -13.22 -11.29
CA LYS A 164 -13.80 -12.88 -11.93
C LYS A 164 -15.01 -12.94 -10.99
N ASP A 165 -14.88 -13.70 -9.88
CA ASP A 165 -15.95 -13.84 -8.89
C ASP A 165 -15.99 -12.64 -7.90
N ILE A 166 -14.89 -11.87 -7.85
CA ILE A 166 -14.74 -10.74 -6.94
C ILE A 166 -14.66 -9.38 -7.64
N ILE A 167 -14.33 -9.33 -8.95
CA ILE A 167 -14.22 -8.08 -9.71
C ILE A 167 -14.70 -8.33 -11.14
N SER A 168 -15.71 -7.58 -11.60
CA SER A 168 -16.22 -7.67 -12.96
C SER A 168 -15.85 -6.49 -13.85
N THR A 169 -15.52 -5.35 -13.26
CA THR A 169 -15.24 -4.09 -13.98
C THR A 169 -13.81 -3.99 -14.53
N ARG A 170 -12.94 -4.95 -14.18
CA ARG A 170 -11.55 -4.98 -14.57
C ARG A 170 -11.11 -6.40 -14.91
N GLN A 171 -10.30 -6.55 -15.97
CA GLN A 171 -9.70 -7.85 -16.32
C GLN A 171 -8.43 -8.10 -15.50
N TYR A 172 -8.14 -9.38 -15.21
CA TYR A 172 -6.91 -9.76 -14.51
C TYR A 172 -5.65 -9.33 -15.27
N GLN A 173 -5.68 -9.42 -16.60
CA GLN A 173 -4.59 -8.99 -17.47
C GLN A 173 -4.26 -7.51 -17.32
N GLU A 174 -5.26 -6.62 -17.14
CA GLU A 174 -5.02 -5.17 -16.91
C GLU A 174 -4.15 -4.92 -15.66
N ARG A 175 -4.25 -5.79 -14.65
CA ARG A 175 -3.38 -5.71 -13.47
C ARG A 175 -1.95 -6.11 -13.80
N ILE A 176 -1.77 -7.21 -14.55
CA ILE A 176 -0.46 -7.67 -15.01
C ILE A 176 0.21 -6.62 -15.89
N ASP A 177 -0.53 -6.01 -16.82
CA ASP A 177 -0.02 -4.95 -17.69
C ASP A 177 0.43 -3.72 -16.90
N THR A 178 -0.31 -3.35 -15.86
CA THR A 178 0.09 -2.25 -14.96
C THR A 178 1.38 -2.57 -14.20
N ILE A 179 1.51 -3.78 -13.68
CA ILE A 179 2.74 -4.25 -13.01
C ILE A 179 3.92 -4.20 -13.99
N LYS A 180 3.71 -4.65 -15.22
CA LYS A 180 4.71 -4.60 -16.28
C LYS A 180 5.14 -3.16 -16.60
N ASN A 181 4.19 -2.24 -16.81
CA ASN A 181 4.49 -0.83 -17.08
C ASN A 181 5.31 -0.19 -15.95
N ALA A 182 4.97 -0.47 -14.67
CA ALA A 182 5.74 0.02 -13.54
C ALA A 182 7.18 -0.53 -13.54
N ARG A 183 7.34 -1.83 -13.80
CA ARG A 183 8.64 -2.49 -13.86
C ARG A 183 9.52 -1.98 -15.00
N GLU A 184 8.96 -1.86 -16.20
CA GLU A 184 9.69 -1.34 -17.38
C GLU A 184 10.17 0.09 -17.19
N ALA A 185 9.45 0.90 -16.41
CA ALA A 185 9.91 2.23 -15.98
C ALA A 185 11.00 2.19 -14.89
N GLY A 186 11.38 1.01 -14.41
CA GLY A 186 12.39 0.85 -13.33
C GLY A 186 11.85 1.20 -11.94
N ILE A 187 10.55 1.05 -11.71
CA ILE A 187 9.91 1.20 -10.40
C ILE A 187 9.79 -0.19 -9.75
N SER A 188 10.14 -0.31 -8.47
CA SER A 188 9.92 -1.53 -7.69
C SER A 188 8.43 -1.87 -7.62
N VAL A 189 8.11 -3.16 -7.76
CA VAL A 189 6.72 -3.63 -7.73
C VAL A 189 6.35 -4.13 -6.34
N CYS A 190 5.23 -3.62 -5.82
CA CYS A 190 4.56 -4.16 -4.66
C CYS A 190 3.24 -4.78 -5.16
N SER A 191 3.11 -6.10 -5.06
CA SER A 191 1.90 -6.80 -5.53
C SER A 191 1.64 -8.03 -4.67
N GLY A 192 0.43 -8.15 -4.17
CA GLY A 192 0.00 -9.23 -3.31
C GLY A 192 -1.48 -9.50 -3.45
N GLY A 193 -2.08 -10.07 -2.41
CA GLY A 193 -3.48 -10.45 -2.42
C GLY A 193 -4.16 -10.37 -1.08
N ILE A 194 -5.42 -10.77 -1.12
CA ILE A 194 -6.32 -10.81 0.02
C ILE A 194 -6.76 -12.26 0.20
N ILE A 195 -6.68 -12.77 1.42
CA ILE A 195 -7.22 -14.08 1.79
C ILE A 195 -8.47 -13.91 2.64
N GLY A 196 -9.38 -14.88 2.57
CA GLY A 196 -10.66 -14.86 3.29
C GLY A 196 -11.84 -14.33 2.47
N MET A 197 -11.69 -14.16 1.15
CA MET A 197 -12.76 -13.74 0.25
C MET A 197 -13.68 -14.89 -0.21
N GLY A 198 -13.40 -16.12 0.21
CA GLY A 198 -14.07 -17.35 -0.25
C GLY A 198 -13.23 -18.16 -1.23
N GLU A 199 -12.01 -17.74 -1.49
CA GLU A 199 -11.01 -18.44 -2.30
C GLU A 199 -10.55 -19.74 -1.66
N THR A 200 -10.08 -20.68 -2.48
CA THR A 200 -9.48 -21.95 -2.03
C THR A 200 -7.97 -21.81 -1.80
N ALA A 201 -7.35 -22.87 -1.24
CA ALA A 201 -5.90 -22.95 -1.13
C ALA A 201 -5.22 -22.94 -2.53
N GLU A 202 -5.85 -23.56 -3.51
CA GLU A 202 -5.42 -23.58 -4.90
C GLU A 202 -5.44 -22.19 -5.53
N ASP A 203 -6.39 -21.32 -5.14
CA ASP A 203 -6.45 -19.93 -5.59
C ASP A 203 -5.34 -19.10 -4.95
N ARG A 204 -5.09 -19.27 -3.64
CA ARG A 204 -3.96 -18.60 -2.94
C ARG A 204 -2.64 -18.94 -3.62
N ILE A 205 -2.43 -20.20 -3.94
CA ILE A 205 -1.23 -20.66 -4.68
C ILE A 205 -1.27 -20.18 -6.13
N GLY A 206 -2.42 -20.18 -6.79
CA GLY A 206 -2.59 -19.67 -8.17
C GLY A 206 -2.10 -18.22 -8.31
N MET A 207 -2.37 -17.37 -7.32
CA MET A 207 -1.82 -16.00 -7.27
C MET A 207 -0.29 -16.00 -7.18
N LEU A 208 0.29 -16.80 -6.28
CA LEU A 208 1.76 -16.90 -6.15
C LEU A 208 2.41 -17.47 -7.42
N MET A 209 1.76 -18.43 -8.07
CA MET A 209 2.23 -18.98 -9.34
C MET A 209 2.21 -17.96 -10.48
N THR A 210 1.30 -16.98 -10.46
CA THR A 210 1.35 -15.86 -11.41
C THR A 210 2.67 -15.08 -11.25
N TYR A 211 3.14 -14.85 -10.02
CA TYR A 211 4.45 -14.19 -9.78
C TYR A 211 5.64 -15.07 -10.18
N VAL A 212 5.54 -16.39 -10.01
CA VAL A 212 6.57 -17.34 -10.46
C VAL A 212 6.77 -17.26 -11.98
N HIS A 213 5.70 -17.03 -12.75
CA HIS A 213 5.75 -16.95 -14.20
C HIS A 213 6.05 -15.55 -14.75
N MET A 214 6.18 -14.52 -13.89
CA MET A 214 6.66 -13.21 -14.32
C MET A 214 8.17 -13.25 -14.60
N GLU A 215 8.64 -12.42 -15.51
CA GLU A 215 10.08 -12.25 -15.78
C GLU A 215 10.88 -11.97 -14.50
N GLN A 216 10.29 -11.20 -13.60
CA GLN A 216 10.80 -10.92 -12.25
C GLN A 216 9.65 -10.84 -11.27
N PRO A 217 9.67 -11.58 -10.14
CA PRO A 217 8.64 -11.50 -9.12
C PRO A 217 8.62 -10.12 -8.44
N PRO A 218 7.54 -9.75 -7.75
CA PRO A 218 7.46 -8.51 -7.00
C PRO A 218 8.53 -8.41 -5.91
N GLU A 219 9.09 -7.21 -5.73
CA GLU A 219 10.02 -6.89 -4.64
C GLU A 219 9.32 -6.90 -3.28
N SER A 220 8.01 -6.66 -3.25
CA SER A 220 7.21 -6.74 -2.03
C SER A 220 5.88 -7.45 -2.31
N ILE A 221 5.53 -8.41 -1.43
CA ILE A 221 4.31 -9.20 -1.52
C ILE A 221 3.48 -8.97 -0.25
N PRO A 222 2.50 -8.04 -0.27
CA PRO A 222 1.56 -7.87 0.83
C PRO A 222 0.56 -9.01 0.91
N ILE A 223 0.42 -9.60 2.09
CA ILE A 223 -0.63 -10.54 2.45
C ILE A 223 -1.63 -9.81 3.34
N ASN A 224 -2.86 -9.69 2.85
CA ASN A 224 -3.95 -9.04 3.53
C ASN A 224 -4.95 -10.10 4.02
N ALA A 225 -5.38 -10.02 5.27
CA ALA A 225 -6.62 -10.66 5.68
C ALA A 225 -7.79 -9.78 5.24
N LEU A 226 -8.85 -10.39 4.73
CA LEU A 226 -10.10 -9.67 4.48
C LEU A 226 -10.60 -9.04 5.78
N VAL A 227 -10.84 -7.74 5.73
CA VAL A 227 -11.62 -7.02 6.75
C VAL A 227 -13.01 -6.81 6.15
N ALA A 228 -13.98 -7.58 6.61
CA ALA A 228 -15.37 -7.49 6.14
C ALA A 228 -15.94 -6.11 6.52
N VAL A 229 -16.48 -5.39 5.53
CA VAL A 229 -17.04 -4.05 5.72
C VAL A 229 -18.53 -4.08 5.36
N GLU A 230 -19.36 -3.57 6.26
CA GLU A 230 -20.81 -3.47 6.05
C GLU A 230 -21.14 -2.70 4.77
N GLY A 231 -22.14 -3.17 4.03
CA GLY A 231 -22.53 -2.62 2.73
C GLY A 231 -21.71 -3.11 1.54
N THR A 232 -20.67 -3.92 1.74
CA THR A 232 -19.94 -4.60 0.66
C THR A 232 -20.47 -6.01 0.43
N PRO A 233 -20.32 -6.60 -0.77
CA PRO A 233 -20.74 -7.98 -1.04
C PRO A 233 -20.11 -9.04 -0.12
N LEU A 234 -18.93 -8.78 0.45
CA LEU A 234 -18.22 -9.70 1.34
C LEU A 234 -18.37 -9.37 2.83
N GLN A 235 -19.40 -8.58 3.20
CA GLN A 235 -19.63 -8.17 4.59
C GLN A 235 -19.85 -9.32 5.57
N ASP A 236 -20.40 -10.45 5.09
CA ASP A 236 -20.76 -11.60 5.91
C ASP A 236 -19.67 -12.70 5.94
N GLN A 237 -18.48 -12.41 5.39
CA GLN A 237 -17.35 -13.35 5.42
C GLN A 237 -16.83 -13.49 6.85
N ASN A 238 -16.45 -14.73 7.21
CA ASN A 238 -15.83 -15.00 8.50
C ASN A 238 -14.45 -14.36 8.60
N PRO A 239 -14.01 -13.94 9.79
CA PRO A 239 -12.65 -13.49 10.02
C PRO A 239 -11.62 -14.56 9.59
N VAL A 240 -10.54 -14.11 8.99
CA VAL A 240 -9.44 -14.98 8.56
C VAL A 240 -8.75 -15.58 9.79
N LEU A 241 -8.55 -16.90 9.79
CA LEU A 241 -7.82 -17.55 10.86
C LEU A 241 -6.34 -17.13 10.83
N VAL A 242 -5.77 -16.89 12.01
CA VAL A 242 -4.34 -16.57 12.17
C VAL A 242 -3.46 -17.62 11.49
N TRP A 243 -3.85 -18.91 11.56
CA TRP A 243 -3.13 -20.02 10.95
C TRP A 243 -3.05 -19.92 9.42
N ASP A 244 -4.09 -19.38 8.78
CA ASP A 244 -4.10 -19.14 7.35
C ASP A 244 -3.14 -17.99 6.95
N MET A 245 -3.11 -16.93 7.76
CA MET A 245 -2.14 -15.85 7.57
C MET A 245 -0.70 -16.32 7.72
N VAL A 246 -0.41 -17.04 8.80
CA VAL A 246 0.93 -17.61 9.06
C VAL A 246 1.34 -18.53 7.91
N ARG A 247 0.44 -19.41 7.46
CA ARG A 247 0.67 -20.35 6.36
C ARG A 247 0.97 -19.62 5.04
N MET A 248 0.16 -18.61 4.72
CA MET A 248 0.34 -17.83 3.49
C MET A 248 1.65 -17.03 3.50
N ILE A 249 2.00 -16.41 4.63
CA ILE A 249 3.27 -15.69 4.82
C ILE A 249 4.46 -16.66 4.69
N ALA A 250 4.42 -17.80 5.38
CA ALA A 250 5.49 -18.80 5.33
C ALA A 250 5.69 -19.34 3.91
N THR A 251 4.61 -19.70 3.23
CA THR A 251 4.66 -20.17 1.83
C THR A 251 5.25 -19.10 0.91
N SER A 252 4.79 -17.85 1.04
CA SER A 252 5.31 -16.74 0.24
C SER A 252 6.81 -16.50 0.49
N ARG A 253 7.28 -16.58 1.75
CA ARG A 253 8.69 -16.45 2.11
C ARG A 253 9.55 -17.55 1.48
N ILE A 254 9.06 -18.79 1.50
CA ILE A 254 9.79 -19.93 0.92
C ILE A 254 9.87 -19.84 -0.60
N MET A 255 8.77 -19.47 -1.24
CA MET A 255 8.71 -19.34 -2.71
C MET A 255 9.50 -18.13 -3.23
N PHE A 256 9.50 -17.03 -2.49
CA PHE A 256 10.13 -15.74 -2.86
C PHE A 256 11.11 -15.27 -1.78
N PRO A 257 12.28 -15.90 -1.69
CA PRO A 257 13.21 -15.70 -0.57
C PRO A 257 13.75 -14.26 -0.45
N GLU A 258 13.88 -13.54 -1.55
CA GLU A 258 14.39 -12.15 -1.55
C GLU A 258 13.30 -11.09 -1.43
N SER A 259 12.02 -11.43 -1.66
CA SER A 259 10.92 -10.47 -1.60
C SER A 259 10.63 -10.04 -0.15
N ILE A 260 10.20 -8.79 0.03
CA ILE A 260 9.65 -8.31 1.29
C ILE A 260 8.23 -8.86 1.44
N ILE A 261 8.00 -9.74 2.41
CA ILE A 261 6.65 -10.21 2.73
C ILE A 261 6.03 -9.28 3.74
N ARG A 262 4.88 -8.68 3.41
CA ARG A 262 4.20 -7.73 4.29
C ARG A 262 3.02 -8.37 4.98
N LEU A 263 3.02 -8.34 6.31
CA LEU A 263 1.83 -8.52 7.13
C LEU A 263 1.02 -7.22 7.03
N SER A 264 -0.08 -7.26 6.26
CA SER A 264 -0.80 -6.08 5.82
C SER A 264 -2.13 -5.90 6.57
N ALA A 265 -3.29 -5.87 5.91
CA ALA A 265 -4.58 -5.70 6.57
C ALA A 265 -4.95 -6.88 7.50
N GLY A 266 -5.80 -6.60 8.51
CA GLY A 266 -6.32 -7.58 9.47
C GLY A 266 -5.51 -7.68 10.76
N ARG A 267 -4.50 -6.83 10.99
CA ARG A 267 -3.65 -6.87 12.20
C ARG A 267 -4.42 -6.53 13.48
N THR A 268 -5.47 -5.73 13.40
CA THR A 268 -6.34 -5.39 14.56
C THR A 268 -7.09 -6.59 15.13
N GLU A 269 -7.29 -7.62 14.33
CA GLU A 269 -7.94 -8.88 14.72
C GLU A 269 -6.94 -9.92 15.26
N MET A 270 -5.64 -9.57 15.34
CA MET A 270 -4.57 -10.47 15.78
C MET A 270 -4.03 -10.08 17.15
N SER A 271 -3.80 -11.07 18.02
CA SER A 271 -3.02 -10.84 19.23
C SER A 271 -1.55 -10.56 18.89
N ASP A 272 -0.79 -10.07 19.88
CA ASP A 272 0.66 -9.85 19.74
C ASP A 272 1.40 -11.15 19.41
N GLU A 273 1.00 -12.28 20.01
CA GLU A 273 1.58 -13.60 19.75
C GLU A 273 1.29 -14.06 18.31
N ALA A 274 0.09 -13.77 17.80
CA ALA A 274 -0.27 -14.09 16.41
C ALA A 274 0.58 -13.28 15.42
N GLN A 275 0.80 -12.00 15.69
CA GLN A 275 1.70 -11.16 14.89
C GLN A 275 3.16 -11.63 14.99
N ALA A 276 3.61 -12.03 16.19
CA ALA A 276 4.94 -12.61 16.40
C ALA A 276 5.15 -13.89 15.57
N LEU A 277 4.14 -14.76 15.46
CA LEU A 277 4.18 -15.93 14.57
C LEU A 277 4.31 -15.54 13.11
N CYS A 278 3.63 -14.47 12.66
CA CYS A 278 3.77 -13.94 11.30
C CYS A 278 5.20 -13.43 11.02
N PHE A 279 5.82 -12.72 11.98
CA PHE A 279 7.22 -12.28 11.85
C PHE A 279 8.18 -13.48 11.85
N PHE A 280 7.96 -14.46 12.70
CA PHE A 280 8.75 -15.70 12.71
C PHE A 280 8.62 -16.45 11.37
N ALA A 281 7.42 -16.51 10.80
CA ALA A 281 7.15 -17.12 9.50
C ALA A 281 7.71 -16.31 8.31
N GLY A 282 8.37 -15.16 8.55
CA GLY A 282 9.10 -14.42 7.53
C GLY A 282 8.44 -13.12 7.06
N ALA A 283 7.42 -12.60 7.75
CA ALA A 283 6.98 -11.23 7.51
C ALA A 283 8.09 -10.25 7.89
N SER A 284 8.37 -9.29 7.02
CA SER A 284 9.46 -8.30 7.19
C SER A 284 9.01 -6.87 6.89
N SER A 285 7.71 -6.64 6.79
CA SER A 285 7.12 -5.31 6.61
C SER A 285 5.72 -5.24 7.21
N ILE A 286 5.34 -4.06 7.72
CA ILE A 286 3.99 -3.75 8.20
C ILE A 286 3.55 -2.36 7.71
N PHE A 287 2.23 -2.10 7.80
CA PHE A 287 1.74 -0.73 7.86
C PHE A 287 1.68 -0.27 9.31
N ALA A 288 2.25 0.91 9.59
CA ALA A 288 2.21 1.58 10.88
C ALA A 288 1.28 2.80 10.81
N GLY A 289 0.67 3.15 11.95
CA GLY A 289 -0.33 4.20 12.07
C GLY A 289 -1.73 3.62 12.24
N ASP A 290 -2.63 4.39 12.81
CA ASP A 290 -3.96 4.00 13.28
C ASP A 290 -4.96 3.60 12.19
N LYS A 291 -4.65 3.89 10.93
CA LYS A 291 -5.55 3.66 9.80
C LYS A 291 -4.81 3.19 8.55
N LEU A 292 -5.40 2.23 7.85
CA LEU A 292 -5.12 1.93 6.44
C LEU A 292 -5.89 2.89 5.53
N LEU A 293 -6.21 2.51 4.29
CA LEU A 293 -7.00 3.40 3.41
C LEU A 293 -8.38 3.71 4.00
N THR A 294 -9.09 2.68 4.48
CA THR A 294 -10.46 2.79 4.96
C THR A 294 -10.74 1.98 6.23
N THR A 295 -9.85 1.11 6.63
CA THR A 295 -10.00 0.20 7.77
C THR A 295 -9.04 0.56 8.89
N PRO A 296 -9.36 0.22 10.14
CA PRO A 296 -8.45 0.41 11.27
C PRO A 296 -7.15 -0.36 11.12
N ASN A 297 -6.11 0.11 11.80
CA ASN A 297 -4.81 -0.54 11.92
C ASN A 297 -4.32 -0.33 13.37
N PRO A 298 -3.43 -1.15 13.91
CA PRO A 298 -2.84 -0.90 15.23
C PRO A 298 -2.20 0.49 15.29
N GLU A 299 -2.41 1.16 16.41
CA GLU A 299 -1.79 2.47 16.65
C GLU A 299 -0.26 2.36 16.65
N TYR A 300 0.41 3.44 16.30
CA TYR A 300 1.87 3.48 16.26
C TYR A 300 2.52 3.04 17.60
N ASN A 301 1.98 3.45 18.72
CA ASN A 301 2.49 3.07 20.04
C ASN A 301 2.38 1.57 20.32
N ALA A 302 1.34 0.89 19.81
CA ALA A 302 1.20 -0.55 19.88
C ALA A 302 2.32 -1.26 19.10
N ASP A 303 2.63 -0.78 17.90
CA ASP A 303 3.74 -1.31 17.10
C ASP A 303 5.10 -1.12 17.79
N VAL A 304 5.35 0.04 18.40
CA VAL A 304 6.57 0.30 19.18
C VAL A 304 6.68 -0.66 20.37
N ALA A 305 5.59 -0.90 21.09
CA ALA A 305 5.56 -1.83 22.23
C ALA A 305 5.82 -3.26 21.76
N LEU A 306 5.16 -3.70 20.70
CA LEU A 306 5.36 -5.03 20.11
C LEU A 306 6.80 -5.23 19.65
N PHE A 307 7.38 -4.27 18.93
CA PHE A 307 8.77 -4.33 18.47
C PHE A 307 9.75 -4.44 19.64
N LYS A 308 9.52 -3.64 20.69
CA LYS A 308 10.34 -3.73 21.91
C LYS A 308 10.26 -5.12 22.57
N THR A 309 9.07 -5.70 22.65
CA THR A 309 8.85 -7.03 23.24
C THR A 309 9.55 -8.11 22.43
N LEU A 310 9.50 -8.01 21.09
CA LEU A 310 10.07 -9.00 20.17
C LEU A 310 11.55 -8.76 19.83
N GLY A 311 12.15 -7.64 20.27
CA GLY A 311 13.52 -7.25 19.88
C GLY A 311 13.65 -6.86 18.40
N LEU A 312 12.57 -6.36 17.79
CA LEU A 312 12.56 -5.92 16.40
C LEU A 312 12.96 -4.44 16.29
N THR A 313 13.51 -4.09 15.16
CA THR A 313 13.92 -2.71 14.82
C THR A 313 13.30 -2.26 13.49
N ALA A 314 13.02 -0.96 13.39
CA ALA A 314 12.54 -0.39 12.13
C ALA A 314 13.68 -0.37 11.09
N LYS A 315 13.37 -0.88 9.88
CA LYS A 315 14.32 -0.88 8.75
C LYS A 315 14.48 0.51 8.18
N SER A 316 15.71 0.90 7.88
CA SER A 316 16.03 2.15 7.16
C SER A 316 15.41 2.19 5.75
N PRO A 317 15.13 3.39 5.19
CA PRO A 317 14.65 3.50 3.82
C PRO A 317 15.72 3.05 2.82
N PHE A 318 15.28 2.66 1.62
CA PHE A 318 16.06 2.23 0.48
C PHE A 318 16.93 0.98 0.77
N GLN A 319 16.47 -0.18 0.29
CA GLN A 319 17.12 -1.48 0.55
C GLN A 319 18.55 -1.56 0.03
N ASP A 320 18.79 -0.92 -1.11
CA ASP A 320 20.08 -0.80 -1.80
C ASP A 320 20.89 0.43 -1.37
N GLY A 321 20.37 1.22 -0.43
CA GLY A 321 20.98 2.48 0.00
C GLY A 321 20.88 3.61 -1.04
N VAL A 322 20.15 3.38 -2.14
CA VAL A 322 20.04 4.35 -3.25
C VAL A 322 18.67 5.01 -3.26
N GLN A 323 18.64 6.30 -2.94
CA GLN A 323 17.45 7.12 -3.10
C GLN A 323 17.22 7.42 -4.59
N PRO A 324 15.99 7.23 -5.13
CA PRO A 324 15.69 7.61 -6.49
C PRO A 324 15.91 9.10 -6.75
N GLU A 325 16.57 9.41 -7.87
CA GLU A 325 16.74 10.79 -8.31
C GLU A 325 15.41 11.40 -8.78
N THR A 326 15.26 12.70 -8.52
CA THR A 326 14.12 13.49 -8.99
C THR A 326 14.55 14.32 -10.20
N LYS A 327 13.81 14.19 -11.32
CA LYS A 327 14.02 15.01 -12.52
C LYS A 327 13.04 16.17 -12.57
N TYR A 328 13.43 17.21 -13.29
CA TYR A 328 12.58 18.37 -13.53
C TYR A 328 11.29 17.99 -14.26
N ASP A 329 10.13 18.45 -13.76
CA ASP A 329 8.82 18.32 -14.40
C ASP A 329 8.20 19.72 -14.55
N GLU A 330 8.10 20.19 -15.80
CA GLU A 330 7.62 21.54 -16.11
C GLU A 330 6.20 21.80 -15.60
N LYS A 331 5.31 20.79 -15.64
CA LYS A 331 3.92 20.94 -15.16
C LYS A 331 3.87 21.12 -13.64
N VAL A 332 4.72 20.38 -12.92
CA VAL A 332 4.84 20.49 -11.46
C VAL A 332 5.40 21.86 -11.09
N GLU A 333 6.46 22.31 -11.73
CA GLU A 333 7.07 23.62 -11.42
C GLU A 333 6.11 24.78 -11.72
N LYS A 334 5.37 24.73 -12.82
CA LYS A 334 4.30 25.71 -13.11
C LYS A 334 3.20 25.69 -12.04
N ALA A 335 2.82 24.53 -11.54
CA ALA A 335 1.82 24.40 -10.47
C ALA A 335 2.34 24.97 -9.13
N LYS A 336 3.60 24.68 -8.77
CA LYS A 336 4.29 25.24 -7.59
C LYS A 336 4.33 26.77 -7.66
N GLN A 337 4.76 27.34 -8.77
CA GLN A 337 4.83 28.78 -8.97
C GLN A 337 3.45 29.44 -8.85
N ALA A 338 2.42 28.87 -9.49
CA ALA A 338 1.06 29.39 -9.41
C ALA A 338 0.48 29.37 -7.99
N ARG A 339 0.87 28.39 -7.15
CA ARG A 339 0.49 28.37 -5.72
C ARG A 339 1.22 29.45 -4.93
N ALA A 340 2.53 29.56 -5.13
CA ALA A 340 3.33 30.61 -4.47
C ALA A 340 2.80 32.02 -4.79
N ASP A 341 2.47 32.30 -6.04
CA ASP A 341 1.90 33.58 -6.47
C ASP A 341 0.53 33.86 -5.81
N ARG A 342 -0.33 32.80 -5.66
CA ARG A 342 -1.60 32.95 -4.94
C ARG A 342 -1.39 33.23 -3.47
N ALA A 343 -0.48 32.51 -2.82
CA ALA A 343 -0.16 32.71 -1.41
C ALA A 343 0.36 34.14 -1.17
N ALA A 344 1.25 34.64 -2.02
CA ALA A 344 1.76 36.00 -1.96
C ALA A 344 0.65 37.05 -2.14
N LYS A 345 -0.28 36.84 -3.09
CA LYS A 345 -1.43 37.73 -3.28
C LYS A 345 -2.36 37.77 -2.08
N VAL A 346 -2.60 36.63 -1.42
CA VAL A 346 -3.42 36.57 -0.20
C VAL A 346 -2.72 37.25 0.96
N ALA A 347 -1.43 37.02 1.13
CA ALA A 347 -0.63 37.65 2.19
C ALA A 347 -0.55 39.19 2.04
N ASN A 348 -0.51 39.69 0.79
CA ASN A 348 -0.46 41.10 0.47
C ASN A 348 -1.85 41.77 0.41
N ALA A 349 -2.94 41.04 0.49
CA ALA A 349 -4.27 41.58 0.59
C ALA A 349 -4.46 42.13 2.03
N GLN A 350 -4.25 43.42 2.26
CA GLN A 350 -4.57 44.03 3.54
C GLN A 350 -6.02 43.72 3.89
N PRO A 351 -6.34 43.40 5.17
CA PRO A 351 -7.72 43.32 5.60
C PRO A 351 -8.35 44.70 5.33
N LYS A 352 -9.41 44.74 4.49
CA LYS A 352 -10.24 45.96 4.41
C LYS A 352 -10.68 46.25 5.83
N SER A 353 -10.24 47.38 6.39
CA SER A 353 -10.72 47.89 7.67
C SER A 353 -12.25 47.96 7.56
N ALA A 354 -12.93 47.09 8.30
CA ALA A 354 -14.36 47.27 8.49
C ALA A 354 -14.51 48.51 9.36
N ASP A 355 -14.79 49.65 8.73
CA ASP A 355 -15.28 50.83 9.43
C ASP A 355 -16.65 50.47 10.02
N PHE A 356 -16.62 49.92 11.22
CA PHE A 356 -17.80 49.66 12.01
C PHE A 356 -18.18 50.97 12.71
N GLU A 357 -18.97 51.84 12.04
CA GLU A 357 -19.65 52.92 12.73
C GLU A 357 -20.75 52.34 13.63
N PRO A 358 -20.69 52.62 14.96
CA PRO A 358 -21.73 52.15 15.86
C PRO A 358 -23.03 52.96 15.60
N ARG A 359 -24.08 52.28 15.16
CA ARG A 359 -25.42 52.86 15.08
C ARG A 359 -25.82 53.41 16.45
N LYS A 360 -26.01 54.73 16.54
CA LYS A 360 -26.62 55.38 17.70
C LYS A 360 -28.06 54.91 17.84
N VAL A 361 -28.33 54.11 18.88
CA VAL A 361 -29.71 53.74 19.28
C VAL A 361 -30.26 54.93 20.04
N SER A 362 -31.21 55.65 19.45
CA SER A 362 -31.99 56.66 20.16
C SER A 362 -33.07 55.94 20.99
N VAL A 363 -32.94 56.01 22.30
CA VAL A 363 -34.00 55.62 23.25
C VAL A 363 -35.06 56.74 23.25
N LYS A 364 -36.30 56.38 22.90
CA LYS A 364 -37.51 57.12 23.22
C LYS A 364 -38.31 56.38 24.28
#